data_09a9562a31ea77f735afffa6318b3071
#
_entry.id   09a9562a31ea77f735afffa6318b3071
#
_cell.length_a   1.000
_cell.length_b   1.000
_cell.length_c   1.000
_cell.angle_alpha   90.00
_cell.angle_beta   90.00
_cell.angle_gamma   90.00
#
_symmetry.space_group_name_H-M   'P 1'
#
loop_
_entity.id
_entity.type
_entity.pdbx_description
1 polymer ?
#
loop_
_entity_poly.entity_id
_entity_poly.type
_entity_poly.pdbx_seq_one_letter_code
_entity_poly.pdbx_strand_id
1 'polypeptide(L)'
;LCAEGNIDSQHLRTGQLNGDEWQNLVVAMGSLSQASIYIDDTPGIRVAQIRAQCLKLQKECEQNGRPLGLVVIDYLQLIEGSGQENRQQEVSAISRQLKKLAKELHCPVIALSQLSRGVEQRQDKRPVLSDIRESGSIEQDADIVAFLYREDYYRDGEDGDEDGGQGQGQGQNQDEPDVGP
;
A
#
# COMPACT_ATOMS: atom_id res chain seq x y z
N LEU A 1 -7.04 -12.88 -7.54
CA LEU A 1 -7.96 -14.01 -7.38
C LEU A 1 -8.97 -13.76 -6.27
N CYS A 2 -8.52 -13.43 -5.04
CA CYS A 2 -9.43 -13.22 -3.90
C CYS A 2 -10.48 -12.15 -4.18
N ALA A 3 -10.08 -10.98 -4.70
CA ALA A 3 -11.00 -9.90 -5.01
C ALA A 3 -11.98 -10.24 -6.15
N GLU A 4 -11.50 -10.90 -7.21
CA GLU A 4 -12.33 -11.29 -8.36
C GLU A 4 -13.31 -12.40 -8.00
N GLY A 5 -12.86 -13.39 -7.20
CA GLY A 5 -13.68 -14.54 -6.80
C GLY A 5 -14.45 -14.33 -5.50
N ASN A 6 -14.30 -13.18 -4.84
CA ASN A 6 -14.85 -12.94 -3.50
C ASN A 6 -14.50 -14.09 -2.51
N ILE A 7 -13.23 -14.46 -2.47
CA ILE A 7 -12.70 -15.58 -1.68
C ILE A 7 -11.87 -15.00 -0.54
N ASP A 8 -12.02 -15.57 0.67
CA ASP A 8 -11.17 -15.20 1.78
C ASP A 8 -9.69 -15.51 1.46
N SER A 9 -8.84 -14.49 1.63
CA SER A 9 -7.41 -14.61 1.33
C SER A 9 -6.70 -15.64 2.22
N GLN A 10 -7.19 -15.86 3.44
CA GLN A 10 -6.64 -16.86 4.35
C GLN A 10 -7.01 -18.27 3.90
N HIS A 11 -8.26 -18.49 3.46
CA HIS A 11 -8.70 -19.77 2.91
C HIS A 11 -7.89 -20.13 1.67
N LEU A 12 -7.67 -19.16 0.76
CA LEU A 12 -6.86 -19.39 -0.43
C LEU A 12 -5.41 -19.73 -0.08
N ARG A 13 -4.82 -19.03 0.89
CA ARG A 13 -3.42 -19.24 1.30
C ARG A 13 -3.20 -20.58 2.02
N THR A 14 -4.17 -21.01 2.82
CA THR A 14 -4.09 -22.29 3.56
C THR A 14 -4.59 -23.49 2.77
N GLY A 15 -5.25 -23.26 1.61
CA GLY A 15 -5.88 -24.30 0.80
C GLY A 15 -7.20 -24.83 1.39
N GLN A 16 -7.74 -24.17 2.42
CA GLN A 16 -8.99 -24.56 3.08
C GLN A 16 -10.21 -23.88 2.44
N LEU A 17 -10.42 -24.17 1.17
CA LEU A 17 -11.54 -23.63 0.40
C LEU A 17 -12.77 -24.55 0.56
N ASN A 18 -13.93 -23.94 0.75
CA ASN A 18 -15.21 -24.65 0.65
C ASN A 18 -15.62 -24.86 -0.81
N GLY A 19 -16.73 -25.60 -1.03
CA GLY A 19 -17.17 -25.93 -2.40
C GLY A 19 -17.52 -24.72 -3.28
N ASP A 20 -18.15 -23.70 -2.68
CA ASP A 20 -18.52 -22.46 -3.38
C ASP A 20 -17.27 -21.61 -3.72
N GLU A 21 -16.34 -21.53 -2.78
CA GLU A 21 -15.05 -20.84 -3.00
C GLU A 21 -14.22 -21.52 -4.09
N TRP A 22 -14.24 -22.84 -4.19
CA TRP A 22 -13.60 -23.55 -5.30
C TRP A 22 -14.20 -23.20 -6.66
N GLN A 23 -15.53 -23.13 -6.75
CA GLN A 23 -16.20 -22.72 -7.99
C GLN A 23 -15.85 -21.27 -8.34
N ASN A 24 -15.90 -20.38 -7.37
CA ASN A 24 -15.54 -18.98 -7.54
C ASN A 24 -14.07 -18.82 -7.99
N LEU A 25 -13.18 -19.62 -7.43
CA LEU A 25 -11.76 -19.63 -7.83
C LEU A 25 -11.59 -20.00 -9.31
N VAL A 26 -12.26 -21.04 -9.77
CA VAL A 26 -12.19 -21.47 -11.18
C VAL A 26 -12.72 -20.38 -12.11
N VAL A 27 -13.85 -19.75 -11.76
CA VAL A 27 -14.40 -18.62 -12.53
C VAL A 27 -13.43 -17.44 -12.56
N ALA A 28 -12.89 -17.05 -11.40
CA ALA A 28 -11.94 -15.95 -11.30
C ALA A 28 -10.65 -16.22 -12.09
N MET A 29 -10.15 -17.45 -12.07
CA MET A 29 -9.01 -17.86 -12.90
C MET A 29 -9.32 -17.74 -14.39
N GLY A 30 -10.51 -18.17 -14.81
CA GLY A 30 -10.97 -18.03 -16.21
C GLY A 30 -11.04 -16.57 -16.64
N SER A 31 -11.63 -15.70 -15.82
CA SER A 31 -11.73 -14.26 -16.07
C SER A 31 -10.34 -13.61 -16.19
N LEU A 32 -9.47 -13.84 -15.21
CA LEU A 32 -8.13 -13.23 -15.20
C LEU A 32 -7.21 -13.77 -16.30
N SER A 33 -7.36 -15.02 -16.71
CA SER A 33 -6.56 -15.60 -17.81
C SER A 33 -6.85 -14.96 -19.17
N GLN A 34 -8.03 -14.39 -19.35
CA GLN A 34 -8.41 -13.67 -20.57
C GLN A 34 -8.08 -12.17 -20.52
N ALA A 35 -7.74 -11.66 -19.34
CA ALA A 35 -7.38 -10.26 -19.17
C ALA A 35 -5.97 -9.99 -19.70
N SER A 36 -5.79 -8.82 -20.34
CA SER A 36 -4.47 -8.36 -20.81
C SER A 36 -3.67 -7.77 -19.65
N ILE A 37 -3.19 -8.63 -18.75
CA ILE A 37 -2.38 -8.24 -17.56
C ILE A 37 -0.94 -8.69 -17.79
N TYR A 38 -0.01 -7.76 -17.71
CA TYR A 38 1.43 -7.99 -17.82
C TYR A 38 2.08 -7.63 -16.48
N ILE A 39 2.90 -8.52 -15.97
CA ILE A 39 3.58 -8.35 -14.67
C ILE A 39 5.07 -8.35 -14.91
N ASP A 40 5.75 -7.36 -14.37
CA ASP A 40 7.20 -7.26 -14.32
C ASP A 40 7.64 -7.20 -12.86
N ASP A 41 8.33 -8.22 -12.41
CA ASP A 41 8.84 -8.40 -11.04
C ASP A 41 10.35 -8.14 -10.92
N THR A 42 10.95 -7.44 -11.88
CA THR A 42 12.37 -7.11 -11.88
C THR A 42 12.72 -6.27 -10.64
N PRO A 43 13.58 -6.76 -9.72
CA PRO A 43 13.98 -6.00 -8.56
C PRO A 43 14.92 -4.86 -8.95
N GLY A 44 14.85 -3.72 -8.22
CA GLY A 44 15.76 -2.61 -8.41
C GLY A 44 15.66 -1.95 -9.80
N ILE A 45 14.46 -1.94 -10.37
CA ILE A 45 14.24 -1.38 -11.71
C ILE A 45 14.40 0.14 -11.72
N ARG A 46 14.98 0.68 -12.76
CA ARG A 46 15.09 2.14 -12.97
C ARG A 46 14.00 2.64 -13.90
N VAL A 47 13.63 3.92 -13.77
CA VAL A 47 12.58 4.52 -14.62
C VAL A 47 12.89 4.38 -16.12
N ALA A 48 14.15 4.44 -16.51
CA ALA A 48 14.55 4.24 -17.91
C ALA A 48 14.23 2.83 -18.42
N GLN A 49 14.35 1.81 -17.57
CA GLN A 49 14.01 0.42 -17.89
C GLN A 49 12.49 0.25 -17.95
N ILE A 50 11.76 0.79 -16.96
CA ILE A 50 10.29 0.83 -16.97
C ILE A 50 9.80 1.45 -18.29
N ARG A 51 10.36 2.60 -18.67
CA ARG A 51 10.01 3.27 -19.91
C ARG A 51 10.25 2.39 -21.14
N ALA A 52 11.43 1.76 -21.24
CA ALA A 52 11.76 0.90 -22.38
C ALA A 52 10.80 -0.29 -22.50
N GLN A 53 10.49 -0.92 -21.39
CA GLN A 53 9.54 -2.05 -21.32
C GLN A 53 8.12 -1.62 -21.69
N CYS A 54 7.62 -0.51 -21.12
CA CYS A 54 6.31 0.03 -21.44
C CYS A 54 6.16 0.38 -22.92
N LEU A 55 7.15 1.03 -23.52
CA LEU A 55 7.12 1.37 -24.95
C LEU A 55 7.15 0.14 -25.85
N LYS A 56 7.92 -0.89 -25.45
CA LYS A 56 7.92 -2.17 -26.17
C LYS A 56 6.54 -2.83 -26.10
N LEU A 57 6.00 -2.95 -24.87
CA LEU A 57 4.70 -3.53 -24.66
C LEU A 57 3.58 -2.77 -25.34
N GLN A 58 3.62 -1.44 -25.34
CA GLN A 58 2.65 -0.60 -26.05
C GLN A 58 2.57 -0.97 -27.53
N LYS A 59 3.72 -1.10 -28.21
CA LYS A 59 3.75 -1.50 -29.62
C LYS A 59 3.17 -2.89 -29.86
N GLU A 60 3.47 -3.85 -28.96
CA GLU A 60 2.93 -5.20 -29.04
C GLU A 60 1.39 -5.19 -28.83
N CYS A 61 0.92 -4.41 -27.87
CA CYS A 61 -0.52 -4.25 -27.59
C CYS A 61 -1.27 -3.59 -28.76
N GLU A 62 -0.69 -2.54 -29.37
CA GLU A 62 -1.26 -1.87 -30.53
C GLU A 62 -1.37 -2.81 -31.73
N GLN A 63 -0.36 -3.62 -32.01
CA GLN A 63 -0.39 -4.63 -33.07
C GLN A 63 -1.50 -5.67 -32.87
N ASN A 64 -1.82 -5.97 -31.60
CA ASN A 64 -2.90 -6.91 -31.23
C ASN A 64 -4.28 -6.24 -31.11
N GLY A 65 -4.40 -4.95 -31.43
CA GLY A 65 -5.65 -4.19 -31.32
C GLY A 65 -6.12 -3.95 -29.88
N ARG A 66 -5.24 -4.10 -28.89
CA ARG A 66 -5.52 -3.91 -27.46
C ARG A 66 -4.50 -2.90 -26.87
N PRO A 67 -4.72 -1.59 -27.02
CA PRO A 67 -3.75 -0.60 -26.58
C PRO A 67 -3.51 -0.69 -25.06
N LEU A 68 -2.28 -0.36 -24.62
CA LEU A 68 -1.92 -0.28 -23.22
C LEU A 68 -2.78 0.79 -22.53
N GLY A 69 -3.60 0.40 -21.57
CA GLY A 69 -4.59 1.27 -20.94
C GLY A 69 -4.19 1.81 -19.58
N LEU A 70 -3.24 1.16 -18.88
CA LEU A 70 -2.83 1.53 -17.52
C LEU A 70 -1.46 0.96 -17.21
N VAL A 71 -0.64 1.73 -16.50
CA VAL A 71 0.60 1.26 -15.85
C VAL A 71 0.44 1.42 -14.34
N VAL A 72 0.72 0.37 -13.58
CA VAL A 72 0.71 0.38 -12.11
C VAL A 72 2.11 0.08 -11.59
N ILE A 73 2.61 0.88 -10.67
CA ILE A 73 3.92 0.71 -10.04
C ILE A 73 3.73 0.52 -8.54
N ASP A 74 4.11 -0.64 -8.03
CA ASP A 74 4.03 -0.99 -6.61
C ASP A 74 5.45 -1.26 -6.09
N TYR A 75 6.07 -0.34 -5.39
CA TYR A 75 5.75 1.06 -5.08
C TYR A 75 6.96 1.97 -5.37
N LEU A 76 6.81 3.28 -5.34
CA LEU A 76 7.83 4.25 -5.76
C LEU A 76 9.19 4.06 -5.11
N GLN A 77 9.21 3.67 -3.83
CA GLN A 77 10.44 3.54 -3.06
C GLN A 77 11.30 2.33 -3.46
N LEU A 78 10.76 1.39 -4.26
CA LEU A 78 11.53 0.27 -4.83
C LEU A 78 12.25 0.64 -6.13
N ILE A 79 11.89 1.76 -6.75
CA ILE A 79 12.58 2.23 -7.95
C ILE A 79 13.98 2.71 -7.57
N GLU A 80 14.98 2.22 -8.29
CA GLU A 80 16.35 2.71 -8.14
C GLU A 80 16.50 4.10 -8.72
N GLY A 81 17.04 5.01 -7.92
CA GLY A 81 17.41 6.35 -8.35
C GLY A 81 18.65 6.36 -9.23
N SER A 82 18.97 7.52 -9.79
CA SER A 82 20.14 7.75 -10.63
C SER A 82 21.41 8.11 -9.86
N GLY A 83 21.47 7.79 -8.54
CA GLY A 83 22.66 8.05 -7.71
C GLY A 83 22.73 9.49 -7.18
N GLN A 84 21.61 10.12 -6.92
CA GLN A 84 21.55 11.43 -6.26
C GLN A 84 21.96 11.28 -4.78
N GLU A 85 22.61 12.29 -4.22
CA GLU A 85 23.08 12.27 -2.83
C GLU A 85 21.94 12.25 -1.78
N ASN A 86 20.74 12.67 -2.18
CA ASN A 86 19.59 12.79 -1.29
C ASN A 86 18.39 12.03 -1.86
N ARG A 87 17.80 11.14 -1.03
CA ARG A 87 16.62 10.35 -1.39
C ARG A 87 15.43 11.20 -1.85
N GLN A 88 15.23 12.38 -1.25
CA GLN A 88 14.18 13.30 -1.66
C GLN A 88 14.36 13.79 -3.11
N GLN A 89 15.60 14.04 -3.53
CA GLN A 89 15.90 14.44 -4.91
C GLN A 89 15.68 13.28 -5.88
N GLU A 90 16.00 12.04 -5.46
CA GLU A 90 15.75 10.85 -6.28
C GLU A 90 14.26 10.65 -6.51
N VAL A 91 13.44 10.71 -5.44
CA VAL A 91 11.98 10.56 -5.55
C VAL A 91 11.39 11.67 -6.43
N SER A 92 11.90 12.89 -6.29
CA SER A 92 11.51 14.02 -7.14
C SER A 92 11.85 13.80 -8.62
N ALA A 93 13.00 13.22 -8.90
CA ALA A 93 13.40 12.89 -10.26
C ALA A 93 12.56 11.75 -10.85
N ILE A 94 12.28 10.73 -10.04
CA ILE A 94 11.40 9.61 -10.40
C ILE A 94 10.00 10.12 -10.74
N SER A 95 9.38 10.92 -9.87
CA SER A 95 8.04 11.48 -10.06
C SER A 95 7.93 12.22 -11.40
N ARG A 96 8.85 13.12 -11.66
CA ARG A 96 8.90 13.86 -12.95
C ARG A 96 9.06 12.95 -14.16
N GLN A 97 9.88 11.89 -14.05
CA GLN A 97 10.06 10.93 -15.13
C GLN A 97 8.80 10.10 -15.38
N LEU A 98 8.08 9.69 -14.32
CA LEU A 98 6.83 8.99 -14.46
C LEU A 98 5.73 9.87 -15.07
N LYS A 99 5.68 11.15 -14.72
CA LYS A 99 4.79 12.11 -15.40
C LYS A 99 5.09 12.23 -16.91
N LYS A 100 6.36 12.27 -17.28
CA LYS A 100 6.76 12.25 -18.70
C LYS A 100 6.36 10.95 -19.39
N LEU A 101 6.55 9.82 -18.71
CA LEU A 101 6.17 8.50 -19.22
C LEU A 101 4.67 8.41 -19.49
N ALA A 102 3.83 8.86 -18.56
CA ALA A 102 2.38 8.87 -18.74
C ALA A 102 1.96 9.67 -19.98
N LYS A 103 2.59 10.83 -20.21
CA LYS A 103 2.35 11.65 -21.40
C LYS A 103 2.82 10.97 -22.69
N GLU A 104 3.95 10.30 -22.66
CA GLU A 104 4.53 9.61 -23.80
C GLU A 104 3.71 8.39 -24.21
N LEU A 105 3.24 7.62 -23.23
CA LEU A 105 2.39 6.45 -23.44
C LEU A 105 0.94 6.79 -23.76
N HIS A 106 0.52 8.04 -23.55
CA HIS A 106 -0.89 8.46 -23.60
C HIS A 106 -1.81 7.58 -22.74
N CYS A 107 -1.31 7.06 -21.62
CA CYS A 107 -2.06 6.26 -20.66
C CYS A 107 -1.78 6.69 -19.22
N PRO A 108 -2.73 6.45 -18.28
CA PRO A 108 -2.52 6.72 -16.88
C PRO A 108 -1.37 5.89 -16.30
N VAL A 109 -0.61 6.50 -15.39
CA VAL A 109 0.37 5.81 -14.55
C VAL A 109 -0.04 5.99 -13.10
N ILE A 110 -0.37 4.89 -12.42
CA ILE A 110 -0.64 4.85 -10.99
C ILE A 110 0.63 4.41 -10.28
N ALA A 111 1.15 5.25 -9.42
CA ALA A 111 2.30 4.91 -8.59
C ALA A 111 1.87 4.84 -7.12
N LEU A 112 2.04 3.69 -6.50
CA LEU A 112 1.80 3.52 -5.08
C LEU A 112 2.95 4.15 -4.29
N SER A 113 2.65 4.71 -3.15
CA SER A 113 3.65 5.29 -2.25
C SER A 113 3.34 4.97 -0.81
N GLN A 114 4.37 4.63 -0.05
CA GLN A 114 4.24 4.40 1.37
C GLN A 114 4.14 5.74 2.11
N LEU A 115 3.22 5.82 3.06
CA LEU A 115 3.08 6.97 3.95
C LEU A 115 4.18 6.98 5.03
N SER A 116 4.44 8.16 5.56
CA SER A 116 5.28 8.35 6.74
C SER A 116 4.61 7.71 7.96
N ARG A 117 5.41 7.06 8.82
CA ARG A 117 4.91 6.51 10.09
C ARG A 117 4.39 7.58 11.06
N GLY A 118 4.68 8.86 10.81
CA GLY A 118 4.16 9.97 11.58
C GLY A 118 2.63 10.07 11.58
N VAL A 119 1.95 9.54 10.57
CA VAL A 119 0.48 9.49 10.53
C VAL A 119 -0.10 8.66 11.68
N GLU A 120 0.57 7.57 12.07
CA GLU A 120 0.13 6.68 13.15
C GLU A 120 0.29 7.28 14.54
N GLN A 121 1.17 8.30 14.67
CA GLN A 121 1.45 8.99 15.93
C GLN A 121 0.50 10.16 16.21
N ARG A 122 -0.32 10.57 15.22
CA ARG A 122 -1.30 11.64 15.37
C ARG A 122 -2.59 11.12 15.98
N GLN A 123 -3.28 11.98 16.70
CA GLN A 123 -4.63 11.69 17.21
C GLN A 123 -5.62 11.45 16.05
N ASP A 124 -5.59 12.30 15.02
CA ASP A 124 -6.28 12.04 13.76
C ASP A 124 -5.33 11.29 12.82
N LYS A 125 -5.58 10.01 12.63
CA LYS A 125 -4.78 9.09 11.78
C LYS A 125 -5.16 9.18 10.28
N ARG A 126 -6.01 10.13 9.89
CA ARG A 126 -6.34 10.36 8.49
C ARG A 126 -5.14 10.92 7.74
N PRO A 127 -4.74 10.30 6.62
CA PRO A 127 -3.60 10.76 5.83
C PRO A 127 -3.83 12.14 5.23
N VAL A 128 -2.76 12.92 5.18
CA VAL A 128 -2.71 14.22 4.50
C VAL A 128 -1.50 14.27 3.56
N LEU A 129 -1.45 15.26 2.68
CA LEU A 129 -0.39 15.34 1.66
C LEU A 129 1.02 15.32 2.24
N SER A 130 1.25 15.96 3.38
CA SER A 130 2.56 15.95 4.05
C SER A 130 3.00 14.58 4.58
N ASP A 131 2.10 13.60 4.63
CA ASP A 131 2.43 12.22 5.04
C ASP A 131 3.06 11.39 3.92
N ILE A 132 2.95 11.83 2.68
CA ILE A 132 3.70 11.21 1.59
C ILE A 132 5.18 11.52 1.83
N ARG A 133 5.99 10.50 2.09
CA ARG A 133 7.42 10.68 2.31
C ARG A 133 8.05 11.38 1.11
N GLU A 134 8.85 12.42 1.39
CA GLU A 134 9.62 13.14 0.37
C GLU A 134 8.75 13.86 -0.67
N SER A 135 7.56 14.36 -0.25
CA SER A 135 6.40 14.69 -1.07
C SER A 135 6.45 16.00 -1.87
N GLY A 136 7.31 16.94 -1.56
CA GLY A 136 7.21 18.31 -2.12
C GLY A 136 7.14 18.38 -3.65
N SER A 137 7.67 17.39 -4.36
CA SER A 137 7.61 17.32 -5.82
C SER A 137 6.49 16.40 -6.33
N ILE A 138 6.12 15.35 -5.57
CA ILE A 138 5.04 14.45 -5.96
C ILE A 138 3.72 15.22 -6.08
N GLU A 139 3.45 16.13 -5.13
CA GLU A 139 2.28 17.01 -5.16
C GLU A 139 2.20 17.89 -6.43
N GLN A 140 3.36 18.32 -6.94
CA GLN A 140 3.43 19.17 -8.14
C GLN A 140 3.30 18.35 -9.43
N ASP A 141 3.79 17.11 -9.42
CA ASP A 141 3.81 16.26 -10.62
C ASP A 141 2.52 15.45 -10.78
N ALA A 142 1.89 15.01 -9.68
CA ALA A 142 0.66 14.21 -9.71
C ALA A 142 -0.54 15.05 -10.16
N ASP A 143 -1.41 14.48 -10.99
CA ASP A 143 -2.70 15.10 -11.32
C ASP A 143 -3.75 14.78 -10.24
N ILE A 144 -3.63 13.58 -9.63
CA ILE A 144 -4.53 13.09 -8.58
C ILE A 144 -3.69 12.44 -7.50
N VAL A 145 -3.98 12.75 -6.25
CA VAL A 145 -3.46 12.05 -5.08
C VAL A 145 -4.64 11.43 -4.34
N ALA A 146 -4.59 10.12 -4.15
CA ALA A 146 -5.62 9.36 -3.43
C ALA A 146 -5.00 8.69 -2.20
N PHE A 147 -5.65 8.83 -1.06
CA PHE A 147 -5.26 8.16 0.17
C PHE A 147 -6.21 7.01 0.47
N LEU A 148 -5.64 5.86 0.82
CA LEU A 148 -6.38 4.73 1.35
C LEU A 148 -6.42 4.86 2.87
N TYR A 149 -7.62 4.89 3.44
CA TYR A 149 -7.85 4.97 4.87
C TYR A 149 -8.95 3.98 5.27
N ARG A 150 -8.69 3.22 6.33
CA ARG A 150 -9.66 2.28 6.89
C ARG A 150 -9.85 2.60 8.37
N GLU A 151 -11.00 3.14 8.69
CA GLU A 151 -11.33 3.58 10.06
C GLU A 151 -11.40 2.41 11.05
N ASP A 152 -11.97 1.28 10.63
CA ASP A 152 -12.11 0.09 11.49
C ASP A 152 -10.76 -0.45 11.99
N TYR A 153 -9.70 -0.30 11.17
CA TYR A 153 -8.34 -0.72 11.55
C TYR A 153 -7.81 0.00 12.79
N TYR A 154 -8.30 1.21 13.06
CA TYR A 154 -7.86 2.02 14.19
C TYR A 154 -8.80 1.95 15.39
N ARG A 155 -10.08 1.55 15.22
CA ARG A 155 -11.04 1.34 16.31
C ARG A 155 -10.71 0.11 17.15
N ASP A 156 -10.31 -0.99 16.53
CA ASP A 156 -9.97 -2.24 17.22
C ASP A 156 -8.73 -2.12 18.13
N GLY A 157 -7.96 -1.03 18.02
CA GLY A 157 -6.81 -0.75 18.87
C GLY A 157 -7.12 0.11 20.11
N GLU A 158 -8.23 0.82 20.12
CA GLU A 158 -8.61 1.72 21.24
C GLU A 158 -9.42 0.98 22.33
N ASP A 159 -10.15 -0.09 21.97
CA ASP A 159 -10.93 -0.89 22.93
C ASP A 159 -10.06 -1.86 23.78
N GLY A 160 -8.76 -1.97 23.47
CA GLY A 160 -7.83 -2.87 24.19
C GLY A 160 -7.13 -2.28 25.41
N ASP A 161 -7.14 -0.97 25.60
CA ASP A 161 -6.37 -0.31 26.67
C ASP A 161 -7.21 0.18 27.85
N GLU A 162 -8.54 0.03 27.86
CA GLU A 162 -9.41 0.50 28.97
C GLU A 162 -9.69 -0.53 30.08
N ASP A 163 -9.27 -1.80 29.98
CA ASP A 163 -9.53 -2.82 31.02
C ASP A 163 -8.30 -3.17 31.87
N GLY A 164 -7.66 -2.17 32.47
CA GLY A 164 -6.48 -2.36 33.33
C GLY A 164 -6.32 -1.36 34.47
N GLY A 165 -7.41 -0.94 35.15
CA GLY A 165 -7.25 0.07 36.19
C GLY A 165 -8.33 0.20 37.25
N GLN A 166 -8.77 -0.89 37.90
CA GLN A 166 -9.46 -0.79 39.17
C GLN A 166 -8.91 -1.83 40.16
N GLY A 167 -7.79 -1.55 40.77
CA GLY A 167 -7.26 -2.18 41.95
C GLY A 167 -7.75 -1.42 43.18
N GLN A 168 -8.79 -1.90 43.84
CA GLN A 168 -9.27 -1.39 45.12
C GLN A 168 -8.21 -1.62 46.20
N GLY A 169 -7.64 -0.53 46.74
CA GLY A 169 -6.93 -0.52 47.99
C GLY A 169 -7.88 -0.38 49.16
N GLN A 170 -8.27 -1.49 49.79
CA GLN A 170 -8.86 -1.45 51.16
C GLN A 170 -7.73 -1.55 52.16
N GLY A 171 -7.52 -0.45 52.90
CA GLY A 171 -6.73 -0.43 54.10
C GLY A 171 -7.44 -1.14 55.25
N GLN A 172 -6.78 -2.06 55.92
CA GLN A 172 -7.12 -2.51 57.25
C GLN A 172 -6.02 -2.07 58.20
N ASN A 173 -6.37 -1.12 59.09
CA ASN A 173 -5.68 -0.86 60.35
C ASN A 173 -5.83 -2.10 61.23
N GLN A 174 -4.77 -2.60 61.83
CA GLN A 174 -4.77 -3.39 63.03
C GLN A 174 -3.69 -2.89 63.98
N ASP A 175 -4.18 -2.58 65.17
CA ASP A 175 -3.53 -2.09 66.34
C ASP A 175 -2.31 -2.93 66.80
N GLU A 176 -1.27 -2.28 67.16
CA GLU A 176 -0.21 -2.81 68.03
C GLU A 176 -0.62 -2.61 69.52
N PRO A 177 -0.39 -3.57 70.39
CA PRO A 177 -0.27 -3.30 71.81
C PRO A 177 1.19 -3.19 72.21
N ASP A 178 1.44 -2.11 72.93
CA ASP A 178 2.58 -1.73 73.75
C ASP A 178 2.93 -2.81 74.79
N VAL A 179 4.22 -3.20 74.87
CA VAL A 179 4.83 -3.83 76.04
C VAL A 179 6.29 -3.40 76.17
N GLY A 180 6.54 -2.47 77.09
CA GLY A 180 7.86 -2.33 77.68
C GLY A 180 8.14 -3.39 78.78
N PRO A 181 9.22 -3.35 79.55
CA PRO A 181 10.18 -2.31 79.84
C PRO A 181 11.53 -2.49 79.22
#